data_387f07dce97bbc86ae6d91fdb0635345
#
_entry.id   387f07dce97bbc86ae6d91fdb0635345
#
_cell.length_a   1.000
_cell.length_b   1.000
_cell.length_c   1.000
_cell.angle_alpha   90.00
_cell.angle_beta   90.00
_cell.angle_gamma   90.00
#
_symmetry.space_group_name_H-M   'P 1'
#
loop_
_entity.id
_entity.type
_entity.pdbx_description
1 polymer ?
#
loop_
_entity_poly.entity_id
_entity_poly.type
_entity_poly.pdbx_seq_one_letter_code
_entity_poly.pdbx_strand_id
1 'polypeptide(L)'
;MNAAVKTQVMDWSKFTAEDWLKQYGAYIQTCRMKSGNEPDSLGVNQIYWLICENNKGVAPRKDQIICKINDFEAEQVRKLIIEVKQSKLICDSAKVAVQLFIEKNVRGMSDRKMEDEFKLGRNVLRNMIYAGKFYLAGHDKRLRID
;
A
#
# COMPACT_ATOMS: atom_id res chain seq x y z
N MET A 1 -37.81 10.33 -8.96
CA MET A 1 -37.11 9.15 -9.46
C MET A 1 -35.81 8.97 -8.69
N ASN A 2 -35.76 7.99 -7.90
CA ASN A 2 -34.53 7.67 -7.18
C ASN A 2 -33.59 6.96 -8.15
N ALA A 3 -32.55 7.65 -8.57
CA ALA A 3 -31.44 6.97 -9.23
C ALA A 3 -30.95 5.90 -8.24
N ALA A 4 -31.04 4.64 -8.64
CA ALA A 4 -30.49 3.58 -7.83
C ALA A 4 -28.99 3.87 -7.61
N VAL A 5 -28.65 4.23 -6.39
CA VAL A 5 -27.26 4.36 -5.99
C VAL A 5 -26.67 2.96 -6.13
N LYS A 6 -25.88 2.75 -7.17
CA LYS A 6 -25.14 1.50 -7.30
C LYS A 6 -24.15 1.43 -6.14
N THR A 7 -24.50 0.65 -5.15
CA THR A 7 -23.59 0.36 -4.04
C THR A 7 -22.39 -0.37 -4.64
N GLN A 8 -21.22 0.24 -4.60
CA GLN A 8 -20.01 -0.43 -5.01
C GLN A 8 -19.67 -1.52 -4.00
N VAL A 9 -19.53 -2.74 -4.50
CA VAL A 9 -19.13 -3.89 -3.68
C VAL A 9 -17.66 -4.18 -3.95
N MET A 10 -16.90 -4.33 -2.87
CA MET A 10 -15.50 -4.66 -2.96
C MET A 10 -15.29 -6.13 -3.32
N ASP A 11 -14.55 -6.39 -4.36
CA ASP A 11 -14.13 -7.74 -4.74
C ASP A 11 -12.68 -7.99 -4.30
N TRP A 12 -12.53 -8.55 -3.11
CA TRP A 12 -11.21 -8.86 -2.55
C TRP A 12 -10.48 -9.98 -3.29
N SER A 13 -11.19 -10.79 -4.08
CA SER A 13 -10.59 -11.89 -4.82
C SER A 13 -9.81 -11.44 -6.06
N LYS A 14 -9.98 -10.18 -6.46
CA LYS A 14 -9.35 -9.60 -7.66
C LYS A 14 -7.83 -9.61 -7.58
N PHE A 15 -7.27 -9.40 -6.41
CA PHE A 15 -5.82 -9.39 -6.17
C PHE A 15 -5.47 -10.18 -4.92
N THR A 16 -4.21 -10.60 -4.81
CA THR A 16 -3.67 -11.15 -3.56
C THR A 16 -3.46 -10.03 -2.54
N ALA A 17 -3.24 -10.39 -1.28
CA ALA A 17 -2.95 -9.40 -0.23
C ALA A 17 -1.76 -8.51 -0.59
N GLU A 18 -0.69 -9.11 -1.10
CA GLU A 18 0.49 -8.36 -1.54
C GLU A 18 0.14 -7.38 -2.67
N ASP A 19 -0.60 -7.85 -3.65
CA ASP A 19 -0.97 -7.04 -4.81
C ASP A 19 -1.92 -5.90 -4.43
N TRP A 20 -2.85 -6.12 -3.51
CA TRP A 20 -3.69 -5.05 -2.99
C TRP A 20 -2.87 -3.93 -2.35
N LEU A 21 -1.87 -4.29 -1.54
CA LEU A 21 -1.00 -3.32 -0.90
C LEU A 21 -0.12 -2.58 -1.91
N LYS A 22 0.40 -3.28 -2.90
CA LYS A 22 1.16 -2.67 -3.99
C LYS A 22 0.31 -1.71 -4.81
N GLN A 23 -0.91 -2.09 -5.12
CA GLN A 23 -1.87 -1.23 -5.82
C GLN A 23 -2.23 -0.01 -4.98
N TYR A 24 -2.41 -0.17 -3.69
CA TYR A 24 -2.66 0.95 -2.80
C TYR A 24 -1.49 1.94 -2.78
N GLY A 25 -0.26 1.44 -2.76
CA GLY A 25 0.94 2.28 -2.87
C GLY A 25 0.98 3.05 -4.19
N ALA A 26 0.69 2.39 -5.29
CA ALA A 26 0.62 3.02 -6.61
C ALA A 26 -0.49 4.08 -6.67
N TYR A 27 -1.64 3.80 -6.06
CA TYR A 27 -2.74 4.74 -5.97
C TYR A 27 -2.33 6.02 -5.21
N ILE A 28 -1.68 5.88 -4.07
CA ILE A 28 -1.22 7.03 -3.28
C ILE A 28 -0.27 7.91 -4.10
N GLN A 29 0.67 7.31 -4.81
CA GLN A 29 1.59 8.04 -5.66
C GLN A 29 0.86 8.77 -6.79
N THR A 30 -0.06 8.10 -7.45
CA THR A 30 -0.86 8.67 -8.53
C THR A 30 -1.73 9.82 -8.06
N CYS A 31 -2.39 9.66 -6.90
CA CYS A 31 -3.22 10.71 -6.33
C CYS A 31 -2.40 11.94 -5.92
N ARG A 32 -1.23 11.74 -5.35
CA ARG A 32 -0.32 12.84 -5.03
C ARG A 32 0.09 13.61 -6.28
N MET A 33 0.23 12.92 -7.40
CA MET A 33 0.53 13.55 -8.69
C MET A 33 -0.66 14.31 -9.27
N LYS A 34 -1.89 13.84 -9.03
CA LYS A 34 -3.11 14.40 -9.60
C LYS A 34 -3.79 15.44 -8.72
N SER A 35 -3.43 15.56 -7.45
CA SER A 35 -4.10 16.45 -6.50
C SER A 35 -3.70 17.92 -6.66
N GLY A 36 -3.56 18.37 -7.91
CA GLY A 36 -3.25 19.75 -8.22
C GLY A 36 -4.35 20.76 -7.85
N ASN A 37 -5.43 20.31 -7.21
CA ASN A 37 -6.53 21.16 -6.80
C ASN A 37 -6.55 21.53 -5.32
N GLU A 38 -5.65 21.00 -4.52
CA GLU A 38 -5.56 21.32 -3.11
C GLU A 38 -4.49 22.39 -2.90
N PRO A 39 -4.89 23.64 -2.58
CA PRO A 39 -3.93 24.75 -2.52
C PRO A 39 -2.84 24.56 -1.47
N ASP A 40 -3.14 23.87 -0.40
CA ASP A 40 -2.22 23.76 0.76
C ASP A 40 -1.18 22.66 0.61
N SER A 41 -1.40 21.73 -0.31
CA SER A 41 -0.44 20.67 -0.61
C SER A 41 0.49 21.05 -1.76
N LEU A 42 0.30 22.20 -2.36
CA LEU A 42 0.96 22.62 -3.59
C LEU A 42 2.49 22.69 -3.48
N GLY A 43 3.03 23.12 -2.35
CA GLY A 43 4.47 23.26 -2.20
C GLY A 43 5.22 21.94 -2.39
N VAL A 44 4.79 20.89 -1.70
CA VAL A 44 5.41 19.57 -1.77
C VAL A 44 5.08 18.89 -3.10
N ASN A 45 3.83 19.01 -3.55
CA ASN A 45 3.40 18.41 -4.80
C ASN A 45 4.07 19.05 -6.02
N GLN A 46 4.28 20.36 -6.00
CA GLN A 46 5.00 21.05 -7.07
C GLN A 46 6.45 20.62 -7.17
N ILE A 47 7.14 20.45 -6.04
CA ILE A 47 8.51 19.96 -6.00
C ILE A 47 8.56 18.54 -6.59
N TYR A 48 7.64 17.69 -6.20
CA TYR A 48 7.53 16.33 -6.71
C TYR A 48 7.26 16.34 -8.23
N TRP A 49 6.37 17.18 -8.70
CA TRP A 49 6.07 17.36 -10.12
C TRP A 49 7.29 17.82 -10.90
N LEU A 50 8.04 18.78 -10.38
CA LEU A 50 9.27 19.27 -11.01
C LEU A 50 10.32 18.17 -11.12
N ILE A 51 10.47 17.35 -10.10
CA ILE A 51 11.36 16.20 -10.12
C ILE A 51 10.92 15.20 -11.20
N CYS A 52 9.61 14.90 -11.26
CA CYS A 52 9.07 14.02 -12.29
C CYS A 52 9.25 14.59 -13.70
N GLU A 53 9.06 15.89 -13.88
CA GLU A 53 9.26 16.54 -15.18
C GLU A 53 10.72 16.52 -15.63
N ASN A 54 11.64 16.78 -14.72
CA ASN A 54 13.06 16.71 -15.01
C ASN A 54 13.51 15.29 -15.39
N ASN A 55 12.78 14.28 -14.94
CA ASN A 55 13.03 12.87 -15.22
C ASN A 55 12.26 12.31 -16.42
N LYS A 56 11.56 13.16 -17.18
CA LYS A 56 10.74 12.74 -18.33
C LYS A 56 11.51 12.03 -19.45
N GLY A 57 12.82 12.09 -19.45
CA GLY A 57 13.65 11.33 -20.38
C GLY A 57 14.14 10.00 -19.86
N VAL A 58 13.81 9.66 -18.63
CA VAL A 58 14.22 8.39 -18.01
C VAL A 58 13.13 7.36 -18.29
N ALA A 59 13.52 6.25 -18.92
CA ALA A 59 12.59 5.14 -19.14
C ALA A 59 11.97 4.72 -17.80
N PRO A 60 10.64 4.46 -17.76
CA PRO A 60 10.01 4.00 -16.55
C PRO A 60 10.71 2.74 -16.08
N ARG A 61 10.99 2.65 -14.78
CA ARG A 61 11.61 1.47 -14.19
C ARG A 61 10.72 0.27 -14.53
N LYS A 62 11.33 -0.84 -14.91
CA LYS A 62 10.61 -2.09 -15.23
C LYS A 62 9.70 -2.55 -14.10
N ASP A 63 9.94 -2.06 -12.89
CA ASP A 63 9.23 -2.44 -11.67
C ASP A 63 8.12 -1.46 -11.28
N GLN A 64 7.84 -0.46 -12.12
CA GLN A 64 6.81 0.52 -11.80
C GLN A 64 5.43 -0.12 -11.90
N ILE A 65 4.73 -0.16 -10.77
CA ILE A 65 3.41 -0.72 -10.69
C ILE A 65 2.40 0.30 -11.21
N ILE A 66 1.61 -0.13 -12.20
CA ILE A 66 0.53 0.68 -12.74
C ILE A 66 -0.68 0.55 -11.82
N CYS A 67 -1.24 1.68 -11.39
CA CYS A 67 -2.44 1.69 -10.57
C CYS A 67 -3.65 1.22 -11.36
N LYS A 68 -4.29 0.15 -10.89
CA LYS A 68 -5.48 -0.45 -11.50
C LYS A 68 -6.71 -0.40 -10.59
N ILE A 69 -6.59 0.24 -9.42
CA ILE A 69 -7.69 0.34 -8.46
C ILE A 69 -8.31 1.73 -8.51
N ASN A 70 -9.58 1.80 -8.17
CA ASN A 70 -10.33 3.07 -8.09
C ASN A 70 -10.30 3.63 -6.66
N ASP A 71 -10.92 4.81 -6.48
CA ASP A 71 -10.97 5.47 -5.17
C ASP A 71 -11.67 4.63 -4.10
N PHE A 72 -12.72 3.92 -4.48
CA PHE A 72 -13.45 3.05 -3.56
C PHE A 72 -12.59 1.89 -3.07
N GLU A 73 -11.93 1.21 -3.99
CA GLU A 73 -11.04 0.08 -3.67
C GLU A 73 -9.87 0.54 -2.79
N ALA A 74 -9.28 1.67 -3.10
CA ALA A 74 -8.21 2.26 -2.30
C ALA A 74 -8.67 2.59 -0.88
N GLU A 75 -9.89 3.11 -0.73
CA GLU A 75 -10.45 3.43 0.58
C GLU A 75 -10.71 2.15 1.40
N GLN A 76 -11.14 1.07 0.75
CA GLN A 76 -11.31 -0.22 1.43
C GLN A 76 -9.98 -0.78 1.94
N VAL A 77 -8.93 -0.70 1.14
CA VAL A 77 -7.59 -1.12 1.56
C VAL A 77 -7.07 -0.24 2.71
N ARG A 78 -7.30 1.07 2.63
CA ARG A 78 -6.93 2.00 3.71
C ARG A 78 -7.62 1.64 5.03
N LYS A 79 -8.92 1.36 4.97
CA LYS A 79 -9.68 0.93 6.16
C LYS A 79 -9.13 -0.37 6.74
N LEU A 80 -8.80 -1.33 5.89
CA LEU A 80 -8.18 -2.58 6.32
C LEU A 80 -6.87 -2.32 7.07
N ILE A 81 -6.01 -1.48 6.55
CA ILE A 81 -4.73 -1.14 7.19
C ILE A 81 -4.96 -0.51 8.57
N ILE A 82 -5.90 0.41 8.67
CA ILE A 82 -6.23 1.07 9.93
C ILE A 82 -6.81 0.07 10.95
N GLU A 83 -7.72 -0.79 10.51
CA GLU A 83 -8.32 -1.82 11.37
C GLU A 83 -7.25 -2.75 11.95
N VAL A 84 -6.31 -3.18 11.13
CA VAL A 84 -5.22 -4.06 11.57
C VAL A 84 -4.33 -3.33 12.59
N LYS A 85 -3.99 -2.08 12.35
CA LYS A 85 -3.17 -1.29 13.27
C LYS A 85 -3.85 -1.06 14.62
N GLN A 86 -5.16 -0.96 14.63
CA GLN A 86 -5.95 -0.71 15.84
C GLN A 86 -6.50 -1.98 16.49
N SER A 87 -6.30 -3.14 15.88
CA SER A 87 -6.85 -4.40 16.39
C SER A 87 -6.22 -4.78 17.72
N LYS A 88 -7.08 -5.14 18.67
CA LYS A 88 -6.66 -5.69 19.96
C LYS A 88 -6.49 -7.22 19.93
N LEU A 89 -6.90 -7.85 18.84
CA LEU A 89 -6.82 -9.29 18.66
C LEU A 89 -5.43 -9.77 18.28
N ILE A 90 -4.60 -8.87 17.77
CA ILE A 90 -3.24 -9.16 17.35
C ILE A 90 -2.28 -8.67 18.42
N CYS A 91 -1.37 -9.53 18.88
CA CYS A 91 -0.35 -9.14 19.85
C CYS A 91 0.65 -8.14 19.22
N ASP A 92 1.38 -7.41 20.05
CA ASP A 92 2.28 -6.36 19.59
C ASP A 92 3.36 -6.89 18.65
N SER A 93 3.91 -8.05 18.91
CA SER A 93 4.91 -8.67 18.04
C SER A 93 4.35 -8.99 16.66
N ALA A 94 3.12 -9.48 16.59
CA ALA A 94 2.43 -9.76 15.33
C ALA A 94 2.11 -8.45 14.60
N LYS A 95 1.75 -7.39 15.31
CA LYS A 95 1.52 -6.07 14.70
C LYS A 95 2.78 -5.53 14.03
N VAL A 96 3.93 -5.68 14.66
CA VAL A 96 5.21 -5.27 14.06
C VAL A 96 5.46 -6.05 12.78
N ALA A 97 5.26 -7.36 12.79
CA ALA A 97 5.43 -8.20 11.60
C ALA A 97 4.48 -7.78 10.48
N VAL A 98 3.20 -7.57 10.78
CA VAL A 98 2.20 -7.11 9.81
C VAL A 98 2.57 -5.73 9.26
N GLN A 99 3.02 -4.83 10.12
CA GLN A 99 3.44 -3.49 9.70
C GLN A 99 4.62 -3.54 8.74
N LEU A 100 5.61 -4.39 8.99
CA LEU A 100 6.74 -4.57 8.09
C LEU A 100 6.28 -5.09 6.72
N PHE A 101 5.35 -6.04 6.72
CA PHE A 101 4.77 -6.56 5.47
C PHE A 101 4.03 -5.47 4.70
N ILE A 102 3.21 -4.68 5.38
CA ILE A 102 2.47 -3.57 4.78
C ILE A 102 3.43 -2.51 4.22
N GLU A 103 4.41 -2.08 5.01
CA GLU A 103 5.38 -1.07 4.60
C GLU A 103 6.16 -1.50 3.36
N LYS A 104 6.62 -2.73 3.33
CA LYS A 104 7.35 -3.25 2.18
C LYS A 104 6.54 -3.16 0.90
N ASN A 105 5.29 -3.59 0.94
CA ASN A 105 4.45 -3.66 -0.26
C ASN A 105 3.90 -2.29 -0.66
N VAL A 106 3.43 -1.49 0.28
CA VAL A 106 2.88 -0.16 -0.01
C VAL A 106 3.97 0.79 -0.50
N ARG A 107 5.11 0.81 0.17
CA ARG A 107 6.22 1.69 -0.20
C ARG A 107 7.11 1.12 -1.30
N GLY A 108 6.93 -0.14 -1.67
CA GLY A 108 7.74 -0.80 -2.69
C GLY A 108 9.22 -0.88 -2.33
N MET A 109 9.53 -1.04 -1.05
CA MET A 109 10.91 -1.07 -0.56
C MET A 109 11.60 -2.38 -0.86
N SER A 110 12.87 -2.31 -1.28
CA SER A 110 13.71 -3.49 -1.38
C SER A 110 14.09 -4.01 0.02
N ASP A 111 14.45 -5.28 0.11
CA ASP A 111 14.90 -5.88 1.38
C ASP A 111 16.07 -5.10 1.99
N ARG A 112 17.00 -4.65 1.16
CA ARG A 112 18.15 -3.88 1.60
C ARG A 112 17.78 -2.55 2.23
N LYS A 113 16.82 -1.83 1.63
CA LYS A 113 16.31 -0.58 2.22
C LYS A 113 15.59 -0.84 3.53
N MET A 114 14.84 -1.92 3.61
CA MET A 114 14.15 -2.32 4.84
C MET A 114 15.16 -2.65 5.95
N GLU A 115 16.22 -3.37 5.63
CA GLU A 115 17.30 -3.68 6.58
C GLU A 115 17.91 -2.40 7.14
N ASP A 116 18.21 -1.45 6.28
CA ASP A 116 18.83 -0.18 6.67
C ASP A 116 17.90 0.68 7.52
N GLU A 117 16.62 0.76 7.16
CA GLU A 117 15.65 1.59 7.86
C GLU A 117 15.25 1.01 9.23
N PHE A 118 14.99 -0.29 9.30
CA PHE A 118 14.53 -0.94 10.51
C PHE A 118 15.65 -1.57 11.33
N LYS A 119 16.88 -1.56 10.82
CA LYS A 119 18.07 -2.10 11.49
C LYS A 119 17.92 -3.55 11.91
N LEU A 120 17.35 -4.35 11.03
CA LEU A 120 17.16 -5.79 11.21
C LEU A 120 18.03 -6.56 10.23
N GLY A 121 18.50 -7.73 10.66
CA GLY A 121 19.21 -8.65 9.77
C GLY A 121 18.27 -9.19 8.70
N ARG A 122 18.85 -9.55 7.54
CA ARG A 122 18.07 -10.02 6.38
C ARG A 122 17.17 -11.21 6.71
N ASN A 123 17.68 -12.21 7.39
CA ASN A 123 16.93 -13.41 7.70
C ASN A 123 15.78 -13.13 8.67
N VAL A 124 16.04 -12.31 9.69
CA VAL A 124 15.03 -11.87 10.66
C VAL A 124 13.94 -11.06 9.94
N LEU A 125 14.34 -10.13 9.10
CA LEU A 125 13.41 -9.28 8.34
C LEU A 125 12.51 -10.13 7.43
N ARG A 126 13.09 -11.05 6.67
CA ARG A 126 12.32 -11.93 5.78
C ARG A 126 11.33 -12.80 6.54
N ASN A 127 11.77 -13.36 7.67
CA ASN A 127 10.90 -14.18 8.51
C ASN A 127 9.76 -13.36 9.10
N MET A 128 10.03 -12.15 9.54
CA MET A 128 9.00 -11.24 10.06
C MET A 128 8.00 -10.81 8.98
N ILE A 129 8.46 -10.46 7.79
CA ILE A 129 7.58 -10.10 6.67
C ILE A 129 6.71 -11.29 6.28
N TYR A 130 7.28 -12.48 6.22
CA TYR A 130 6.55 -13.70 5.90
C TYR A 130 5.49 -14.01 6.96
N ALA A 131 5.86 -13.89 8.24
CA ALA A 131 4.92 -14.04 9.33
C ALA A 131 3.80 -12.99 9.27
N GLY A 132 4.15 -11.74 8.99
CA GLY A 132 3.18 -10.65 8.84
C GLY A 132 2.14 -10.92 7.76
N LYS A 133 2.55 -11.50 6.66
CA LYS A 133 1.65 -11.92 5.58
C LYS A 133 0.57 -12.89 6.08
N PHE A 134 0.98 -13.91 6.83
CA PHE A 134 0.04 -14.89 7.37
C PHE A 134 -0.83 -14.34 8.49
N TYR A 135 -0.27 -13.49 9.36
CA TYR A 135 -1.06 -12.81 10.38
C TYR A 135 -2.14 -11.93 9.79
N LEU A 136 -1.80 -11.19 8.74
CA LEU A 136 -2.79 -10.35 8.04
C LEU A 136 -3.90 -11.19 7.42
N ALA A 137 -3.53 -12.27 6.74
CA ALA A 137 -4.51 -13.19 6.14
C ALA A 137 -5.36 -13.90 7.18
N GLY A 138 -4.81 -14.21 8.33
CA GLY A 138 -5.55 -14.79 9.45
C GLY A 138 -6.50 -13.80 10.12
N HIS A 139 -6.12 -12.53 10.15
CA HIS A 139 -6.97 -11.46 10.69
C HIS A 139 -8.15 -11.16 9.76
N ASP A 140 -7.90 -11.14 8.46
CA ASP A 140 -8.94 -10.85 7.47
C ASP A 140 -9.03 -11.97 6.43
N LYS A 141 -10.07 -12.78 6.56
CA LYS A 141 -10.30 -13.94 5.70
C LYS A 141 -10.71 -13.59 4.27
N ARG A 142 -11.03 -12.33 4.00
CA ARG A 142 -11.33 -11.86 2.64
C ARG A 142 -10.09 -11.81 1.75
N LEU A 143 -8.92 -11.69 2.37
CA LEU A 143 -7.67 -11.60 1.65
C LEU A 143 -7.18 -12.98 1.19
N ARG A 144 -6.78 -13.03 -0.07
CA ARG A 144 -6.15 -14.20 -0.65
C ARG A 144 -4.63 -14.04 -0.57
N ILE A 145 -3.96 -15.10 -0.19
CA ILE A 145 -2.50 -15.18 -0.23
C ILE A 145 -2.07 -16.33 -1.13
N ASP A 146 -0.96 -16.15 -1.80
CA ASP A 146 -0.35 -17.22 -2.60
C ASP A 146 0.85 -17.82 -1.86
#